data_aba8268747ece79e196b967555c234b8
#
_entry.id   aba8268747ece79e196b967555c234b8
#
_cell.length_a   1.000
_cell.length_b   1.000
_cell.length_c   1.000
_cell.angle_alpha   90.00
_cell.angle_beta   90.00
_cell.angle_gamma   90.00
#
_symmetry.space_group_name_H-M   'P 1'
#
loop_
_entity.id
_entity.type
_entity.pdbx_description
1 polymer ?
#
loop_
_entity_poly.entity_id
_entity_poly.type
_entity_poly.pdbx_seq_one_letter_code
_entity_poly.pdbx_strand_id
1 'polypeptide(L)'
;MPEALRFQEENTIVPDPQQLDLESNRLEGSEPQEIIRWAVETYGDDLALSASFGGGEGMALLDMISKITNKVTVLTIDTGFIFKETAEFREEVIRRYKLPVEVLRPALTVEQQVERYGEQMRTCTPDLCCQVRKIEPLQRALQGYDAWMTGIRREQTPQRATTKIAAWEERYGAAKIAPLAAWTDEQVWDYVKRHDVPVNPLLHQGYKSIGCEPQTRPVHDDEDPRAGRWSGIDKTECGLHWVGANGGSPTS
;
A
#
# COMPACT_ATOMS: atom_id res chain seq x y z
N MET A 1 1.08 40.88 31.61
CA MET A 1 1.30 39.46 31.84
C MET A 1 0.72 38.70 30.68
N PRO A 2 1.49 38.21 29.72
CA PRO A 2 0.94 37.38 28.63
C PRO A 2 0.79 35.94 29.14
N GLU A 3 -0.37 35.42 28.89
CA GLU A 3 -0.82 34.07 29.18
C GLU A 3 0.03 33.05 28.40
N ALA A 4 0.66 32.13 29.13
CA ALA A 4 1.49 31.09 28.57
C ALA A 4 0.62 30.13 27.75
N LEU A 5 0.86 30.08 26.44
CA LEU A 5 0.40 29.01 25.56
C LEU A 5 0.91 27.67 26.11
N ARG A 6 0.00 26.90 26.72
CA ARG A 6 0.23 25.50 27.01
C ARG A 6 0.22 24.77 25.68
N PHE A 7 1.39 24.38 25.22
CA PHE A 7 1.50 23.28 24.24
C PHE A 7 0.95 22.04 24.96
N GLN A 8 -0.20 21.56 24.52
CA GLN A 8 -0.63 20.20 24.80
C GLN A 8 0.38 19.31 24.08
N GLU A 9 1.16 18.55 24.81
CA GLU A 9 1.88 17.40 24.29
C GLU A 9 0.79 16.45 23.79
N GLU A 10 0.56 16.44 22.48
CA GLU A 10 -0.22 15.40 21.83
C GLU A 10 0.48 14.08 22.12
N ASN A 11 -0.22 13.24 22.85
CA ASN A 11 0.25 11.93 23.31
C ASN A 11 0.28 11.00 22.07
N THR A 12 1.27 11.17 21.22
CA THR A 12 1.54 10.25 20.10
C THR A 12 1.89 8.90 20.72
N ILE A 13 0.96 7.97 20.69
CA ILE A 13 1.19 6.59 21.17
C ILE A 13 2.08 5.92 20.12
N VAL A 14 3.40 6.08 20.26
CA VAL A 14 4.35 5.25 19.48
C VAL A 14 4.16 3.81 19.96
N PRO A 15 3.63 2.91 19.13
CA PRO A 15 3.39 1.54 19.57
C PRO A 15 4.73 0.88 19.94
N ASP A 16 4.80 0.30 21.12
CA ASP A 16 5.94 -0.55 21.49
C ASP A 16 6.03 -1.72 20.50
N PRO A 17 7.15 -1.90 19.76
CA PRO A 17 7.31 -2.98 18.81
C PRO A 17 7.08 -4.37 19.42
N GLN A 18 7.37 -4.58 20.71
CA GLN A 18 7.12 -5.85 21.39
C GLN A 18 5.62 -6.08 21.62
N GLN A 19 4.90 -5.04 22.02
CA GLN A 19 3.46 -5.11 22.17
C GLN A 19 2.77 -5.34 20.81
N LEU A 20 3.27 -4.71 19.76
CA LEU A 20 2.74 -4.90 18.41
C LEU A 20 2.95 -6.33 17.90
N ASP A 21 4.08 -6.96 18.23
CA ASP A 21 4.33 -8.38 17.95
C ASP A 21 3.37 -9.33 18.71
N LEU A 22 3.05 -9.03 19.96
CA LEU A 22 2.06 -9.77 20.73
C LEU A 22 0.66 -9.66 20.12
N GLU A 23 0.25 -8.46 19.75
CA GLU A 23 -1.03 -8.24 19.07
C GLU A 23 -1.08 -8.92 17.70
N SER A 24 0.00 -8.87 16.91
CA SER A 24 0.10 -9.60 15.65
C SER A 24 -0.13 -11.10 15.82
N ASN A 25 0.48 -11.70 16.86
CA ASN A 25 0.30 -13.12 17.16
C ASN A 25 -1.13 -13.42 17.65
N ARG A 26 -1.73 -12.55 18.44
CA ARG A 26 -3.13 -12.69 18.91
C ARG A 26 -4.13 -12.64 17.76
N LEU A 27 -3.86 -11.80 16.77
CA LEU A 27 -4.71 -11.59 15.59
C LEU A 27 -4.46 -12.64 14.49
N GLU A 28 -3.47 -13.50 14.65
CA GLU A 28 -3.19 -14.56 13.67
C GLU A 28 -4.38 -15.52 13.59
N GLY A 29 -4.90 -15.72 12.37
CA GLY A 29 -6.11 -16.51 12.13
C GLY A 29 -7.44 -15.79 12.35
N SER A 30 -7.43 -14.52 12.76
CA SER A 30 -8.65 -13.70 12.81
C SER A 30 -9.14 -13.33 11.41
N GLU A 31 -10.44 -13.09 11.27
CA GLU A 31 -11.01 -12.57 10.04
C GLU A 31 -10.52 -11.13 9.78
N PRO A 32 -10.31 -10.74 8.51
CA PRO A 32 -9.83 -9.39 8.17
C PRO A 32 -10.63 -8.26 8.81
N GLN A 33 -11.95 -8.40 8.90
CA GLN A 33 -12.81 -7.39 9.51
C GLN A 33 -12.56 -7.22 11.01
N GLU A 34 -12.12 -8.26 11.73
CA GLU A 34 -11.74 -8.18 13.13
C GLU A 34 -10.43 -7.43 13.30
N ILE A 35 -9.46 -7.71 12.41
CA ILE A 35 -8.18 -7.00 12.37
C ILE A 35 -8.39 -5.52 12.05
N ILE A 36 -9.27 -5.20 11.09
CA ILE A 36 -9.61 -3.82 10.75
C ILE A 36 -10.27 -3.10 11.93
N ARG A 37 -11.23 -3.74 12.63
CA ARG A 37 -11.86 -3.12 13.83
C ARG A 37 -10.83 -2.84 14.91
N TRP A 38 -9.97 -3.82 15.21
CA TRP A 38 -8.87 -3.62 16.15
C TRP A 38 -7.99 -2.41 15.75
N ALA A 39 -7.61 -2.30 14.50
CA ALA A 39 -6.79 -1.20 14.01
C ALA A 39 -7.51 0.16 14.15
N VAL A 40 -8.80 0.21 13.80
CA VAL A 40 -9.62 1.43 13.93
C VAL A 40 -9.81 1.83 15.40
N GLU A 41 -10.03 0.86 16.29
CA GLU A 41 -10.19 1.11 17.72
C GLU A 41 -8.88 1.55 18.38
N THR A 42 -7.73 1.03 17.90
CA THR A 42 -6.41 1.33 18.46
C THR A 42 -5.88 2.69 18.01
N TYR A 43 -6.01 3.01 16.72
CA TYR A 43 -5.34 4.17 16.11
C TYR A 43 -6.29 5.31 15.73
N GLY A 44 -7.60 5.06 15.66
CA GLY A 44 -8.59 6.09 15.39
C GLY A 44 -8.34 6.87 14.09
N ASP A 45 -8.22 8.18 14.22
CA ASP A 45 -8.00 9.11 13.11
C ASP A 45 -6.54 9.09 12.59
N ASP A 46 -5.58 8.50 13.38
CA ASP A 46 -4.16 8.36 13.02
C ASP A 46 -3.88 7.06 12.24
N LEU A 47 -4.92 6.45 11.67
CA LEU A 47 -4.87 5.26 10.82
C LEU A 47 -5.12 5.62 9.36
N ALA A 48 -4.23 5.18 8.46
CA ALA A 48 -4.42 5.30 7.02
C ALA A 48 -4.54 3.95 6.31
N LEU A 49 -5.07 3.94 5.08
CA LEU A 49 -5.00 2.83 4.14
C LEU A 49 -4.12 3.21 2.95
N SER A 50 -3.08 2.43 2.64
CA SER A 50 -2.37 2.58 1.37
C SER A 50 -2.98 1.65 0.31
N ALA A 51 -3.55 2.24 -0.74
CA ALA A 51 -4.18 1.51 -1.85
C ALA A 51 -3.75 2.06 -3.21
N SER A 52 -3.44 1.14 -4.15
CA SER A 52 -3.01 1.50 -5.51
C SER A 52 -4.14 1.51 -6.54
N PHE A 53 -5.32 1.03 -6.19
CA PHE A 53 -6.46 0.81 -7.10
C PHE A 53 -6.15 -0.13 -8.27
N GLY A 54 -5.06 -0.89 -8.20
CA GLY A 54 -4.63 -1.80 -9.26
C GLY A 54 -5.03 -3.26 -9.04
N GLY A 55 -5.23 -3.69 -7.80
CA GLY A 55 -5.49 -5.09 -7.45
C GLY A 55 -6.76 -5.31 -6.67
N GLY A 56 -7.28 -6.55 -6.71
CA GLY A 56 -8.48 -6.96 -5.96
C GLY A 56 -8.31 -6.82 -4.45
N GLU A 57 -7.11 -7.05 -3.93
CA GLU A 57 -6.81 -6.99 -2.49
C GLU A 57 -7.05 -5.60 -1.90
N GLY A 58 -6.52 -4.56 -2.59
CA GLY A 58 -6.72 -3.17 -2.17
C GLY A 58 -8.19 -2.79 -2.18
N MET A 59 -8.95 -3.27 -3.16
CA MET A 59 -10.37 -3.00 -3.29
C MET A 59 -11.20 -3.77 -2.26
N ALA A 60 -10.88 -5.05 -1.99
CA ALA A 60 -11.53 -5.82 -0.94
C ALA A 60 -11.32 -5.18 0.44
N LEU A 61 -10.09 -4.76 0.74
CA LEU A 61 -9.75 -4.08 1.99
C LEU A 61 -10.48 -2.74 2.12
N LEU A 62 -10.51 -1.94 1.06
CA LEU A 62 -11.23 -0.67 1.03
C LEU A 62 -12.74 -0.86 1.26
N ASP A 63 -13.35 -1.88 0.63
CA ASP A 63 -14.76 -2.21 0.82
C ASP A 63 -15.05 -2.64 2.26
N MET A 64 -14.21 -3.49 2.86
CA MET A 64 -14.34 -3.89 4.27
C MET A 64 -14.26 -2.69 5.21
N ILE A 65 -13.27 -1.80 5.00
CA ILE A 65 -13.10 -0.59 5.81
C ILE A 65 -14.32 0.31 5.70
N SER A 66 -14.84 0.53 4.48
CA SER A 66 -16.00 1.40 4.26
C SER A 66 -17.27 0.94 4.98
N LYS A 67 -17.37 -0.36 5.28
CA LYS A 67 -18.48 -0.95 6.07
C LYS A 67 -18.30 -0.82 7.58
N ILE A 68 -17.09 -0.50 8.03
CA ILE A 68 -16.73 -0.36 9.45
C ILE A 68 -16.65 1.12 9.84
N THR A 69 -16.00 1.93 9.01
CA THR A 69 -15.80 3.36 9.26
C THR A 69 -15.63 4.14 7.96
N ASN A 70 -15.94 5.44 8.01
CA ASN A 70 -15.68 6.38 6.90
C ASN A 70 -14.56 7.38 7.23
N LYS A 71 -13.80 7.16 8.32
CA LYS A 71 -12.78 8.11 8.79
C LYS A 71 -11.38 7.80 8.28
N VAL A 72 -11.08 6.53 7.96
CA VAL A 72 -9.76 6.13 7.47
C VAL A 72 -9.44 6.81 6.15
N THR A 73 -8.35 7.57 6.13
CA THR A 73 -7.86 8.21 4.90
C THR A 73 -7.17 7.18 4.00
N VAL A 74 -7.58 7.16 2.73
CA VAL A 74 -6.95 6.31 1.71
C VAL A 74 -5.82 7.09 1.05
N LEU A 75 -4.59 6.66 1.27
CA LEU A 75 -3.39 7.19 0.64
C LEU A 75 -3.14 6.44 -0.67
N THR A 76 -3.13 7.16 -1.78
CA THR A 76 -2.81 6.58 -3.10
C THR A 76 -1.72 7.36 -3.79
N ILE A 77 -0.79 6.66 -4.44
CA ILE A 77 0.37 7.28 -5.07
C ILE A 77 0.11 7.44 -6.56
N ASP A 78 0.09 8.69 -7.01
CA ASP A 78 0.17 9.04 -8.41
C ASP A 78 1.64 9.22 -8.79
N THR A 79 2.21 8.19 -9.40
CA THR A 79 3.62 8.18 -9.78
C THR A 79 3.92 9.06 -11.01
N GLY A 80 2.91 9.61 -11.68
CA GLY A 80 3.03 10.20 -13.02
C GLY A 80 3.18 9.16 -14.13
N PHE A 81 3.09 7.87 -13.80
CA PHE A 81 3.17 6.73 -14.72
C PHE A 81 2.07 5.70 -14.47
N ILE A 82 0.96 6.11 -13.86
CA ILE A 82 -0.20 5.22 -13.70
C ILE A 82 -0.96 5.14 -15.02
N PHE A 83 -1.59 4.00 -15.26
CA PHE A 83 -2.52 3.86 -16.39
C PHE A 83 -3.68 4.86 -16.28
N LYS A 84 -4.14 5.35 -17.43
CA LYS A 84 -5.32 6.21 -17.50
C LYS A 84 -6.55 5.53 -16.89
N GLU A 85 -6.74 4.24 -17.18
CA GLU A 85 -7.81 3.41 -16.66
C GLU A 85 -7.76 3.31 -15.13
N THR A 86 -6.56 3.23 -14.54
CA THR A 86 -6.40 3.23 -13.09
C THR A 86 -6.77 4.58 -12.47
N ALA A 87 -6.42 5.69 -13.13
CA ALA A 87 -6.80 7.02 -12.67
C ALA A 87 -8.32 7.24 -12.73
N GLU A 88 -8.97 6.84 -13.83
CA GLU A 88 -10.42 6.94 -14.02
C GLU A 88 -11.16 6.04 -13.02
N PHE A 89 -10.71 4.81 -12.83
CA PHE A 89 -11.25 3.87 -11.85
C PHE A 89 -11.14 4.40 -10.42
N ARG A 90 -10.01 5.01 -10.04
CA ARG A 90 -9.85 5.67 -8.74
C ARG A 90 -10.95 6.71 -8.50
N GLU A 91 -11.24 7.57 -9.48
CA GLU A 91 -12.28 8.59 -9.34
C GLU A 91 -13.69 7.97 -9.19
N GLU A 92 -13.94 6.84 -9.85
CA GLU A 92 -15.18 6.08 -9.68
C GLU A 92 -15.29 5.52 -8.25
N VAL A 93 -14.24 4.90 -7.74
CA VAL A 93 -14.18 4.33 -6.39
C VAL A 93 -14.37 5.41 -5.32
N ILE A 94 -13.74 6.59 -5.48
CA ILE A 94 -13.92 7.73 -4.57
C ILE A 94 -15.41 8.13 -4.50
N ARG A 95 -16.08 8.22 -5.64
CA ARG A 95 -17.52 8.57 -5.67
C ARG A 95 -18.39 7.49 -5.04
N ARG A 96 -18.05 6.20 -5.21
CA ARG A 96 -18.83 5.07 -4.68
C ARG A 96 -18.71 4.96 -3.17
N TYR A 97 -17.50 4.99 -2.62
CA TYR A 97 -17.25 4.68 -1.22
C TYR A 97 -17.25 5.91 -0.29
N LYS A 98 -17.04 7.09 -0.83
CA LYS A 98 -17.03 8.38 -0.08
C LYS A 98 -16.04 8.40 1.09
N LEU A 99 -14.99 7.61 1.02
CA LEU A 99 -13.86 7.69 1.94
C LEU A 99 -12.99 8.89 1.59
N PRO A 100 -12.33 9.52 2.58
CA PRO A 100 -11.32 10.53 2.31
C PRO A 100 -10.15 9.91 1.54
N VAL A 101 -9.78 10.49 0.42
CA VAL A 101 -8.66 10.00 -0.42
C VAL A 101 -7.67 11.12 -0.63
N GLU A 102 -6.41 10.85 -0.30
CA GLU A 102 -5.28 11.72 -0.56
C GLU A 102 -4.41 11.14 -1.69
N VAL A 103 -4.20 11.93 -2.74
CA VAL A 103 -3.36 11.55 -3.88
C VAL A 103 -1.96 12.08 -3.67
N LEU A 104 -1.06 11.17 -3.29
CA LEU A 104 0.35 11.46 -3.05
C LEU A 104 1.11 11.59 -4.36
N ARG A 105 1.88 12.66 -4.51
CA ARG A 105 2.72 12.90 -5.69
C ARG A 105 4.19 13.00 -5.34
N PRO A 106 5.09 12.54 -6.24
CA PRO A 106 6.52 12.79 -6.12
C PRO A 106 6.82 14.29 -6.04
N ALA A 107 7.92 14.63 -5.39
CA ALA A 107 8.39 16.02 -5.32
C ALA A 107 8.84 16.55 -6.69
N LEU A 108 9.32 15.65 -7.56
CA LEU A 108 9.75 15.98 -8.92
C LEU A 108 8.66 15.60 -9.94
N THR A 109 8.43 16.45 -10.93
CA THR A 109 7.69 16.05 -12.13
C THR A 109 8.47 14.97 -12.91
N VAL A 110 7.85 14.39 -13.95
CA VAL A 110 8.54 13.41 -14.80
C VAL A 110 9.70 14.08 -15.55
N GLU A 111 9.48 15.29 -16.05
CA GLU A 111 10.48 16.10 -16.79
C GLU A 111 11.66 16.45 -15.88
N GLN A 112 11.40 16.93 -14.67
CA GLN A 112 12.45 17.23 -13.69
C GLN A 112 13.24 15.99 -13.27
N GLN A 113 12.58 14.83 -13.20
CA GLN A 113 13.28 13.57 -12.96
C GLN A 113 14.20 13.20 -14.11
N VAL A 114 13.73 13.35 -15.37
CA VAL A 114 14.54 13.10 -16.56
C VAL A 114 15.74 14.05 -16.61
N GLU A 115 15.53 15.33 -16.33
CA GLU A 115 16.62 16.31 -16.27
C GLU A 115 17.67 15.93 -15.21
N ARG A 116 17.24 15.48 -14.04
CA ARG A 116 18.12 15.18 -12.89
C ARG A 116 18.84 13.83 -12.98
N TYR A 117 18.17 12.81 -13.50
CA TYR A 117 18.64 11.41 -13.44
C TYR A 117 18.75 10.73 -14.80
N GLY A 118 18.35 11.39 -15.89
CA GLY A 118 18.33 10.85 -17.24
C GLY A 118 17.07 10.03 -17.56
N GLU A 119 16.80 9.87 -18.86
CA GLU A 119 15.62 9.14 -19.36
C GLU A 119 15.61 7.67 -18.95
N GLN A 120 16.77 7.05 -18.82
CA GLN A 120 16.92 5.62 -18.54
C GLN A 120 16.75 5.24 -17.07
N MET A 121 16.50 6.21 -16.16
CA MET A 121 16.34 5.92 -14.73
C MET A 121 15.34 4.77 -14.45
N ARG A 122 14.24 4.69 -15.18
CA ARG A 122 13.20 3.67 -14.99
C ARG A 122 13.66 2.26 -15.33
N THR A 123 14.56 2.12 -16.29
CA THR A 123 15.04 0.83 -16.80
C THR A 123 16.38 0.42 -16.20
N CYS A 124 17.31 1.36 -16.06
CA CYS A 124 18.65 1.08 -15.55
C CYS A 124 18.74 1.14 -14.02
N THR A 125 17.94 2.01 -13.38
CA THR A 125 17.90 2.15 -11.91
C THR A 125 16.46 2.15 -11.38
N PRO A 126 15.71 1.03 -11.59
CA PRO A 126 14.28 0.97 -11.24
C PRO A 126 14.01 1.13 -9.74
N ASP A 127 14.99 0.80 -8.88
CA ASP A 127 14.88 1.00 -7.43
C ASP A 127 14.90 2.48 -7.07
N LEU A 128 15.80 3.26 -7.67
CA LEU A 128 15.84 4.71 -7.48
C LEU A 128 14.53 5.35 -7.99
N CYS A 129 14.00 4.89 -9.13
CA CYS A 129 12.71 5.36 -9.62
C CYS A 129 11.58 5.07 -8.61
N CYS A 130 11.52 3.86 -8.04
CA CYS A 130 10.55 3.52 -7.00
C CYS A 130 10.77 4.32 -5.72
N GLN A 131 12.03 4.58 -5.34
CA GLN A 131 12.37 5.41 -4.19
C GLN A 131 11.76 6.81 -4.34
N VAL A 132 12.08 7.50 -5.42
CA VAL A 132 11.64 8.89 -5.67
C VAL A 132 10.13 8.99 -5.89
N ARG A 133 9.54 8.02 -6.61
CA ARG A 133 8.14 8.14 -7.06
C ARG A 133 7.11 7.43 -6.19
N LYS A 134 7.53 6.59 -5.27
CA LYS A 134 6.61 5.81 -4.41
C LYS A 134 6.97 5.90 -2.94
N ILE A 135 8.22 5.54 -2.59
CA ILE A 135 8.62 5.42 -1.18
C ILE A 135 8.64 6.79 -0.51
N GLU A 136 9.32 7.78 -1.09
CA GLU A 136 9.39 9.13 -0.53
C GLU A 136 8.02 9.83 -0.38
N PRO A 137 7.10 9.78 -1.37
CA PRO A 137 5.76 10.33 -1.19
C PRO A 137 4.98 9.67 -0.05
N LEU A 138 5.03 8.34 0.05
CA LEU A 138 4.37 7.61 1.13
C LEU A 138 5.00 7.92 2.49
N GLN A 139 6.33 7.97 2.56
CA GLN A 139 7.06 8.30 3.78
C GLN A 139 6.70 9.69 4.31
N ARG A 140 6.57 10.69 3.43
CA ARG A 140 6.12 12.03 3.84
C ARG A 140 4.70 12.03 4.37
N ALA A 141 3.78 11.31 3.71
CA ALA A 141 2.40 11.26 4.14
C ALA A 141 2.25 10.54 5.48
N LEU A 142 2.95 9.43 5.67
CA LEU A 142 2.88 8.62 6.90
C LEU A 142 3.49 9.30 8.13
N GLN A 143 4.20 10.42 8.00
CA GLN A 143 4.62 11.22 9.16
C GLN A 143 3.45 11.79 9.98
N GLY A 144 2.25 11.83 9.41
CA GLY A 144 1.02 12.26 10.09
C GLY A 144 0.15 11.11 10.59
N TYR A 145 0.65 9.85 10.60
CA TYR A 145 -0.12 8.68 11.00
C TYR A 145 0.72 7.76 11.89
N ASP A 146 0.09 7.20 12.92
CA ASP A 146 0.70 6.19 13.80
C ASP A 146 0.67 4.79 13.18
N ALA A 147 -0.29 4.53 12.30
CA ALA A 147 -0.44 3.24 11.62
C ALA A 147 -0.99 3.36 10.20
N TRP A 148 -0.68 2.35 9.40
CA TRP A 148 -1.23 2.22 8.05
C TRP A 148 -1.56 0.79 7.68
N MET A 149 -2.69 0.61 7.01
CA MET A 149 -3.13 -0.68 6.47
C MET A 149 -2.68 -0.86 5.04
N THR A 150 -2.47 -2.12 4.65
CA THR A 150 -2.12 -2.50 3.27
C THR A 150 -2.72 -3.85 2.91
N GLY A 151 -3.06 -4.05 1.64
CA GLY A 151 -3.61 -5.30 1.11
C GLY A 151 -2.56 -6.36 0.75
N ILE A 152 -1.34 -6.33 1.30
CA ILE A 152 -0.34 -7.36 1.00
C ILE A 152 -0.75 -8.70 1.59
N ARG A 153 -0.35 -9.79 0.89
CA ARG A 153 -0.63 -11.17 1.29
C ARG A 153 0.63 -12.03 1.22
N ARG A 154 0.74 -13.02 2.09
CA ARG A 154 1.89 -13.94 2.16
C ARG A 154 2.09 -14.73 0.86
N GLU A 155 1.00 -15.07 0.21
CA GLU A 155 1.01 -15.88 -1.02
C GLU A 155 1.52 -15.13 -2.26
N GLN A 156 1.55 -13.79 -2.24
CA GLN A 156 1.86 -12.99 -3.42
C GLN A 156 3.29 -13.16 -3.94
N THR A 157 4.25 -13.31 -3.03
CA THR A 157 5.67 -13.53 -3.37
C THR A 157 6.41 -14.22 -2.22
N PRO A 158 7.52 -14.92 -2.49
CA PRO A 158 8.36 -15.51 -1.44
C PRO A 158 8.84 -14.49 -0.40
N GLN A 159 9.12 -13.24 -0.84
CA GLN A 159 9.56 -12.17 0.04
C GLN A 159 8.47 -11.74 1.04
N ARG A 160 7.20 -11.97 0.71
CA ARG A 160 6.04 -11.64 1.57
C ARG A 160 5.59 -12.79 2.47
N ALA A 161 6.15 -13.99 2.30
CA ALA A 161 5.72 -15.20 3.03
C ALA A 161 5.72 -15.04 4.55
N THR A 162 6.58 -14.17 5.10
CA THR A 162 6.70 -13.90 6.53
C THR A 162 6.00 -12.62 6.99
N THR A 163 5.10 -12.05 6.17
CA THR A 163 4.34 -10.84 6.53
C THR A 163 3.55 -11.08 7.82
N LYS A 164 3.81 -10.28 8.85
CA LYS A 164 3.03 -10.25 10.09
C LYS A 164 1.70 -9.53 9.87
N ILE A 165 0.69 -9.84 10.69
CA ILE A 165 -0.58 -9.10 10.70
C ILE A 165 -0.34 -7.64 11.10
N ALA A 166 0.49 -7.40 12.12
CA ALA A 166 0.94 -6.08 12.53
C ALA A 166 2.44 -6.10 12.81
N ALA A 167 3.16 -5.07 12.37
CA ALA A 167 4.59 -4.93 12.60
C ALA A 167 5.00 -3.46 12.56
N TRP A 168 5.99 -3.08 13.35
CA TRP A 168 6.62 -1.78 13.23
C TRP A 168 7.42 -1.69 11.92
N GLU A 169 7.22 -0.63 11.16
CA GLU A 169 7.95 -0.40 9.91
C GLU A 169 8.88 0.82 10.07
N GLU A 170 10.13 0.57 10.42
CA GLU A 170 11.15 1.60 10.71
C GLU A 170 11.26 2.66 9.62
N ARG A 171 11.15 2.25 8.35
CA ARG A 171 11.25 3.16 7.21
C ARG A 171 10.22 4.27 7.24
N TYR A 172 9.04 3.97 7.74
CA TYR A 172 7.91 4.90 7.76
C TYR A 172 7.65 5.49 9.14
N GLY A 173 8.27 4.93 10.20
CA GLY A 173 8.03 5.35 11.58
C GLY A 173 6.59 5.12 12.02
N ALA A 174 5.93 4.08 11.51
CA ALA A 174 4.54 3.78 11.74
C ALA A 174 4.29 2.26 11.80
N ALA A 175 3.23 1.84 12.49
CA ALA A 175 2.79 0.45 12.48
C ALA A 175 2.19 0.09 11.11
N LYS A 176 2.64 -1.01 10.52
CA LYS A 176 2.09 -1.58 9.30
C LYS A 176 1.16 -2.72 9.63
N ILE A 177 -0.07 -2.66 9.16
CA ILE A 177 -1.12 -3.64 9.40
C ILE A 177 -1.53 -4.27 8.08
N ALA A 178 -1.52 -5.59 8.01
CA ALA A 178 -1.85 -6.38 6.83
C ALA A 178 -3.05 -7.30 7.10
N PRO A 179 -4.30 -6.79 7.07
CA PRO A 179 -5.48 -7.58 7.43
C PRO A 179 -5.69 -8.80 6.53
N LEU A 180 -5.22 -8.74 5.30
CA LEU A 180 -5.34 -9.82 4.32
C LEU A 180 -4.09 -10.74 4.28
N ALA A 181 -3.13 -10.61 5.21
CA ALA A 181 -1.85 -11.32 5.12
C ALA A 181 -1.99 -12.84 4.96
N ALA A 182 -2.94 -13.46 5.63
CA ALA A 182 -3.20 -14.90 5.59
C ALA A 182 -4.15 -15.34 4.47
N TRP A 183 -4.79 -14.40 3.76
CA TRP A 183 -5.76 -14.74 2.71
C TRP A 183 -5.10 -15.24 1.42
N THR A 184 -5.74 -16.24 0.81
CA THR A 184 -5.38 -16.71 -0.54
C THR A 184 -5.94 -15.79 -1.62
N ASP A 185 -5.46 -15.95 -2.86
CA ASP A 185 -6.00 -15.24 -4.01
C ASP A 185 -7.49 -15.58 -4.22
N GLU A 186 -7.84 -16.86 -4.07
CA GLU A 186 -9.21 -17.33 -4.15
C GLU A 186 -10.12 -16.64 -3.14
N GLN A 187 -9.69 -16.50 -1.88
CA GLN A 187 -10.47 -15.80 -0.85
C GLN A 187 -10.71 -14.33 -1.17
N VAL A 188 -9.70 -13.65 -1.74
CA VAL A 188 -9.85 -12.26 -2.20
C VAL A 188 -10.90 -12.17 -3.30
N TRP A 189 -10.81 -13.01 -4.32
CA TRP A 189 -11.74 -12.98 -5.45
C TRP A 189 -13.14 -13.45 -5.09
N ASP A 190 -13.29 -14.38 -4.17
CA ASP A 190 -14.58 -14.78 -3.59
C ASP A 190 -15.23 -13.62 -2.84
N TYR A 191 -14.46 -12.87 -2.07
CA TYR A 191 -14.96 -11.67 -1.41
C TYR A 191 -15.40 -10.62 -2.43
N VAL A 192 -14.54 -10.30 -3.39
CA VAL A 192 -14.81 -9.32 -4.46
C VAL A 192 -16.10 -9.66 -5.19
N LYS A 193 -16.27 -10.93 -5.59
CA LYS A 193 -17.45 -11.41 -6.30
C LYS A 193 -18.72 -11.39 -5.42
N ARG A 194 -18.61 -11.87 -4.19
CA ARG A 194 -19.74 -11.96 -3.25
C ARG A 194 -20.31 -10.60 -2.87
N HIS A 195 -19.45 -9.60 -2.79
CA HIS A 195 -19.82 -8.24 -2.36
C HIS A 195 -19.94 -7.23 -3.50
N ASP A 196 -19.86 -7.68 -4.74
CA ASP A 196 -19.89 -6.81 -5.93
C ASP A 196 -18.89 -5.63 -5.81
N VAL A 197 -17.67 -5.96 -5.35
CA VAL A 197 -16.60 -4.97 -5.19
C VAL A 197 -16.09 -4.56 -6.58
N PRO A 198 -16.04 -3.27 -6.93
CA PRO A 198 -15.50 -2.84 -8.21
C PRO A 198 -14.02 -3.17 -8.30
N VAL A 199 -13.58 -3.54 -9.49
CA VAL A 199 -12.17 -3.86 -9.78
C VAL A 199 -11.67 -3.09 -10.99
N ASN A 200 -10.37 -2.86 -11.04
CA ASN A 200 -9.73 -2.14 -12.14
C ASN A 200 -10.02 -2.83 -13.49
N PRO A 201 -10.50 -2.12 -14.52
CA PRO A 201 -10.87 -2.71 -15.81
C PRO A 201 -9.71 -3.40 -16.54
N LEU A 202 -8.45 -3.03 -16.26
CA LEU A 202 -7.27 -3.68 -16.80
C LEU A 202 -7.16 -5.15 -16.38
N LEU A 203 -7.73 -5.54 -15.21
CA LEU A 203 -7.76 -6.93 -14.76
C LEU A 203 -8.52 -7.84 -15.75
N HIS A 204 -9.53 -7.29 -16.45
CA HIS A 204 -10.27 -7.98 -17.51
C HIS A 204 -9.54 -7.99 -18.87
N GLN A 205 -8.41 -7.29 -18.96
CA GLN A 205 -7.57 -7.20 -20.17
C GLN A 205 -6.27 -7.98 -20.02
N GLY A 206 -6.21 -8.94 -19.08
CA GLY A 206 -5.04 -9.81 -18.86
C GLY A 206 -3.96 -9.23 -17.95
N TYR A 207 -4.18 -8.07 -17.35
CA TYR A 207 -3.24 -7.50 -16.37
C TYR A 207 -3.49 -8.09 -14.98
N LYS A 208 -2.89 -9.23 -14.65
CA LYS A 208 -3.08 -9.87 -13.33
C LYS A 208 -2.40 -9.12 -12.18
N SER A 209 -1.45 -8.23 -12.45
CA SER A 209 -0.80 -7.34 -11.47
C SER A 209 -0.50 -6.00 -12.11
N ILE A 210 -1.07 -4.91 -11.57
CA ILE A 210 -0.99 -3.58 -12.17
C ILE A 210 0.00 -2.70 -11.39
N GLY A 211 0.90 -2.04 -12.11
CA GLY A 211 1.86 -1.07 -11.58
C GLY A 211 1.97 0.17 -12.44
N CYS A 212 3.20 0.70 -12.61
CA CYS A 212 3.46 1.77 -13.56
C CYS A 212 3.29 1.26 -14.99
N GLU A 213 2.57 2.01 -15.84
CA GLU A 213 2.27 1.66 -17.23
C GLU A 213 3.51 1.25 -18.04
N PRO A 214 4.63 2.00 -18.04
CA PRO A 214 5.80 1.64 -18.84
C PRO A 214 6.53 0.36 -18.39
N GLN A 215 6.13 -0.23 -17.26
CA GLN A 215 6.77 -1.40 -16.65
C GLN A 215 5.74 -2.49 -16.32
N THR A 216 4.59 -2.48 -16.99
CA THR A 216 3.53 -3.45 -16.76
C THR A 216 2.94 -3.88 -18.09
N ARG A 217 2.90 -5.18 -18.35
CA ARG A 217 2.22 -5.79 -19.50
C ARG A 217 1.16 -6.78 -19.03
N PRO A 218 0.21 -7.12 -19.89
CA PRO A 218 -0.66 -8.26 -19.63
C PRO A 218 0.15 -9.56 -19.61
N VAL A 219 -0.38 -10.60 -18.97
CA VAL A 219 0.23 -11.93 -18.87
C VAL A 219 -0.72 -12.99 -19.44
N HIS A 220 -0.16 -14.08 -19.96
CA HIS A 220 -0.93 -15.25 -20.36
C HIS A 220 -1.41 -16.04 -19.14
N ASP A 221 -2.37 -16.94 -19.33
CA ASP A 221 -2.98 -17.68 -18.22
C ASP A 221 -2.03 -18.66 -17.53
N ASP A 222 -1.02 -19.13 -18.23
CA ASP A 222 0.05 -20.01 -17.75
C ASP A 222 1.26 -19.29 -17.14
N GLU A 223 1.29 -17.94 -17.22
CA GLU A 223 2.35 -17.13 -16.61
C GLU A 223 2.04 -16.83 -15.13
N ASP A 224 3.12 -16.64 -14.36
CA ASP A 224 2.99 -16.06 -13.01
C ASP A 224 2.22 -14.73 -13.06
N PRO A 225 1.26 -14.48 -12.15
CA PRO A 225 0.48 -13.25 -12.16
C PRO A 225 1.31 -11.97 -12.14
N ARG A 226 2.54 -12.01 -11.64
CA ARG A 226 3.46 -10.88 -11.58
C ARG A 226 4.50 -10.84 -12.70
N ALA A 227 4.54 -11.83 -13.60
CA ALA A 227 5.48 -11.89 -14.72
C ALA A 227 5.38 -10.66 -15.66
N GLY A 228 4.23 -10.00 -15.69
CA GLY A 228 4.04 -8.73 -16.40
C GLY A 228 4.70 -7.51 -15.76
N ARG A 229 5.17 -7.62 -14.50
CA ARG A 229 5.81 -6.52 -13.76
C ARG A 229 7.30 -6.50 -14.02
N TRP A 230 7.83 -5.33 -14.37
CA TRP A 230 9.27 -5.14 -14.69
C TRP A 230 9.81 -6.13 -15.71
N SER A 231 9.00 -6.52 -16.69
CA SER A 231 9.39 -7.49 -17.73
C SER A 231 10.69 -7.06 -18.41
N GLY A 232 11.68 -7.96 -18.42
CA GLY A 232 13.02 -7.67 -18.94
C GLY A 232 13.97 -6.95 -17.97
N ILE A 233 13.56 -6.74 -16.72
CA ILE A 233 14.37 -6.11 -15.66
C ILE A 233 14.47 -7.09 -14.49
N ASP A 234 15.66 -7.25 -13.91
CA ASP A 234 15.86 -8.10 -12.72
C ASP A 234 15.31 -7.39 -11.46
N LYS A 235 13.98 -7.40 -11.35
CA LYS A 235 13.26 -6.81 -10.22
C LYS A 235 11.92 -7.52 -9.99
N THR A 236 11.62 -7.83 -8.74
CA THR A 236 10.40 -8.54 -8.33
C THR A 236 9.49 -7.71 -7.43
N GLU A 237 10.03 -6.72 -6.71
CA GLU A 237 9.29 -5.90 -5.75
C GLU A 237 9.57 -4.39 -5.90
N CYS A 238 8.58 -3.56 -5.60
CA CYS A 238 8.73 -2.10 -5.70
C CYS A 238 9.38 -1.45 -4.47
N GLY A 239 9.67 -2.21 -3.43
CA GLY A 239 10.28 -1.73 -2.21
C GLY A 239 9.35 -0.95 -1.25
N LEU A 240 8.07 -0.73 -1.60
CA LEU A 240 7.08 -0.15 -0.67
C LEU A 240 6.83 -1.03 0.55
N HIS A 241 6.84 -2.34 0.34
CA HIS A 241 6.58 -3.34 1.35
C HIS A 241 7.86 -4.13 1.62
N TRP A 242 8.86 -3.43 2.14
CA TRP A 242 10.11 -4.07 2.52
C TRP A 242 9.85 -5.04 3.68
N VAL A 243 10.01 -6.33 3.43
CA VAL A 243 10.04 -7.36 4.47
C VAL A 243 11.50 -7.73 4.64
N GLY A 244 12.23 -6.93 5.43
CA GLY A 244 13.65 -7.16 5.67
C GLY A 244 13.87 -8.38 6.55
N ALA A 245 14.58 -9.38 6.03
CA ALA A 245 15.47 -10.16 6.86
C ALA A 245 16.68 -9.26 7.16
N ASN A 246 16.84 -8.85 8.43
CA ASN A 246 18.02 -8.14 8.95
C ASN A 246 18.46 -6.91 8.17
N GLY A 247 17.98 -5.75 8.55
CA GLY A 247 18.62 -4.43 8.53
C GLY A 247 19.72 -4.07 7.51
N GLY A 248 19.72 -4.60 6.31
CA GLY A 248 20.68 -4.29 5.28
C GLY A 248 20.04 -3.39 4.23
N SER A 249 20.41 -2.10 4.21
CA SER A 249 20.24 -1.26 3.02
C SER A 249 20.90 -1.95 1.83
N PRO A 250 20.33 -1.92 0.62
CA PRO A 250 21.11 -2.29 -0.55
C PRO A 250 22.28 -1.31 -0.62
N THR A 251 23.48 -1.85 -0.48
CA THR A 251 24.73 -1.12 -0.69
C THR A 251 24.76 -0.57 -2.10
N SER A 252 25.14 0.68 -2.14
CA SER A 252 25.52 1.55 -3.26
C SER A 252 25.93 0.84 -4.55
#